data_584e7d1d2814749bf646ee02857b9d7d
#
_entry.id   584e7d1d2814749bf646ee02857b9d7d
#
_cell.length_a   1.000
_cell.length_b   1.000
_cell.length_c   1.000
_cell.angle_alpha   90.00
_cell.angle_beta   90.00
_cell.angle_gamma   90.00
#
_symmetry.space_group_name_H-M   'P 1'
#
loop_
_entity.id
_entity.type
_entity.pdbx_description
1 polymer ?
#
loop_
_entity_poly.entity_id
_entity_poly.type
_entity_poly.pdbx_seq_one_letter_code
_entity_poly.pdbx_strand_id
1 'polypeptide(L)'
;FNFIHAVEPTADYERSTGKSATKLKFHSCHVCEEDKMVVRTGGYNEFPYLVPRWSKATGEIFGRSPSFNALPDIKTLNKAVEIGLKAWAKAIDPPLLVTDDGVIGRVRMTPAGITVVRSDGAVKPLQVASNWQVTDMKENQLRTAIRQAYYSDQLQLQEGPQMTATEVQVRYELMQRLLGPTLGRFQTEFLNPLIERVFGLMFRKGQFMTPPDNISEANMDIEYVGPLARSQPVSYTHLTLPTKA
;
A
#
# COMPACT_ATOMS: atom_id res chain seq x y z
N PHE A 1 -24.04 12.04 -2.52
CA PHE A 1 -23.45 13.26 -3.13
C PHE A 1 -21.96 13.10 -3.20
N ASN A 2 -21.39 13.25 -4.41
CA ASN A 2 -19.97 13.24 -4.64
C ASN A 2 -19.43 14.67 -4.63
N PHE A 3 -18.39 14.92 -3.81
CA PHE A 3 -17.74 16.21 -3.74
C PHE A 3 -16.28 16.10 -4.20
N ILE A 4 -15.87 17.00 -5.07
CA ILE A 4 -14.49 17.16 -5.50
C ILE A 4 -13.91 18.37 -4.76
N HIS A 5 -12.82 18.14 -4.02
CA HIS A 5 -12.04 19.23 -3.44
C HIS A 5 -10.81 19.48 -4.30
N ALA A 6 -10.79 20.57 -5.03
CA ALA A 6 -9.68 20.99 -5.86
C ALA A 6 -8.84 22.03 -5.12
N VAL A 7 -7.52 21.86 -5.17
CA VAL A 7 -6.54 22.81 -4.63
C VAL A 7 -5.45 23.02 -5.68
N GLU A 8 -5.24 24.27 -6.02
CA GLU A 8 -4.27 24.68 -7.04
C GLU A 8 -3.50 25.94 -6.58
N PRO A 9 -2.31 26.23 -7.13
CA PRO A 9 -1.64 27.49 -6.89
C PRO A 9 -2.52 28.65 -7.31
N THR A 10 -2.62 29.69 -6.49
CA THR A 10 -3.47 30.86 -6.78
C THR A 10 -3.08 31.54 -8.08
N ALA A 11 -1.78 31.62 -8.39
CA ALA A 11 -1.29 32.17 -9.64
C ALA A 11 -1.80 31.40 -10.88
N ASP A 12 -1.92 30.08 -10.80
CA ASP A 12 -2.43 29.26 -11.91
C ASP A 12 -3.94 29.43 -12.07
N TYR A 13 -4.68 29.52 -10.97
CA TYR A 13 -6.10 29.82 -10.97
C TYR A 13 -6.38 31.20 -11.60
N GLU A 14 -5.65 32.24 -11.19
CA GLU A 14 -5.80 33.60 -11.73
C GLU A 14 -5.45 33.65 -13.23
N ARG A 15 -4.41 32.91 -13.65
CA ARG A 15 -4.04 32.80 -15.07
C ARG A 15 -5.13 32.11 -15.90
N SER A 16 -5.77 31.07 -15.35
CA SER A 16 -6.78 30.29 -16.07
C SER A 16 -8.15 30.98 -16.12
N THR A 17 -8.52 31.68 -15.06
CA THR A 17 -9.88 32.26 -14.90
C THR A 17 -9.93 33.76 -15.08
N GLY A 18 -8.81 34.47 -15.00
CA GLY A 18 -8.74 35.94 -15.01
C GLY A 18 -9.34 36.59 -13.73
N LYS A 19 -9.65 35.81 -12.70
CA LYS A 19 -10.27 36.29 -11.46
C LYS A 19 -9.31 36.12 -10.30
N SER A 20 -9.15 37.18 -9.48
CA SER A 20 -8.45 37.07 -8.21
C SER A 20 -9.29 36.30 -7.22
N ALA A 21 -8.73 35.20 -6.68
CA ALA A 21 -9.47 34.28 -5.82
C ALA A 21 -9.22 34.52 -4.33
N THR A 22 -7.94 34.68 -3.96
CA THR A 22 -7.52 34.80 -2.55
C THR A 22 -6.11 35.40 -2.49
N LYS A 23 -5.77 36.03 -1.36
CA LYS A 23 -4.40 36.48 -1.07
C LYS A 23 -3.47 35.34 -0.61
N LEU A 24 -4.01 34.12 -0.46
CA LEU A 24 -3.28 32.94 -0.01
C LEU A 24 -2.55 32.28 -1.18
N LYS A 25 -1.50 31.51 -0.89
CA LYS A 25 -0.67 30.88 -1.93
C LYS A 25 -1.43 29.83 -2.77
N PHE A 26 -2.39 29.16 -2.16
CA PHE A 26 -3.20 28.11 -2.81
C PHE A 26 -4.66 28.47 -2.74
N HIS A 27 -5.33 28.41 -3.88
CA HIS A 27 -6.78 28.48 -4.01
C HIS A 27 -7.40 27.11 -3.79
N SER A 28 -8.57 27.08 -3.19
CA SER A 28 -9.29 25.85 -2.85
C SER A 28 -10.77 25.99 -3.19
N CYS A 29 -11.35 25.04 -3.87
CA CYS A 29 -12.78 24.97 -4.12
C CYS A 29 -13.34 23.57 -3.88
N HIS A 30 -14.55 23.53 -3.36
CA HIS A 30 -15.35 22.31 -3.22
C HIS A 30 -16.48 22.37 -4.23
N VAL A 31 -16.54 21.37 -5.10
CA VAL A 31 -17.53 21.27 -6.17
C VAL A 31 -18.39 20.05 -5.94
N CYS A 32 -19.71 20.21 -5.98
CA CYS A 32 -20.63 19.08 -6.07
C CYS A 32 -20.63 18.58 -7.52
N GLU A 33 -20.31 17.29 -7.71
CA GLU A 33 -20.23 16.70 -9.05
C GLU A 33 -21.61 16.58 -9.70
N GLU A 34 -22.63 16.24 -8.90
CA GLU A 34 -24.01 16.03 -9.38
C GLU A 34 -24.64 17.34 -9.85
N ASP A 35 -24.55 18.39 -9.04
CA ASP A 35 -25.20 19.68 -9.31
C ASP A 35 -24.28 20.64 -10.10
N LYS A 36 -23.01 20.27 -10.33
CA LYS A 36 -21.98 21.10 -10.96
C LYS A 36 -21.86 22.49 -10.33
N MET A 37 -22.09 22.58 -9.04
CA MET A 37 -22.05 23.81 -8.25
C MET A 37 -20.84 23.88 -7.36
N VAL A 38 -20.23 25.06 -7.24
CA VAL A 38 -19.19 25.35 -6.25
C VAL A 38 -19.88 25.61 -4.91
N VAL A 39 -19.66 24.71 -3.96
CA VAL A 39 -20.25 24.76 -2.61
C VAL A 39 -19.46 25.69 -1.70
N ARG A 40 -18.13 25.65 -1.81
CA ARG A 40 -17.25 26.42 -0.93
C ARG A 40 -15.99 26.81 -1.69
N THR A 41 -15.54 28.05 -1.49
CA THR A 41 -14.23 28.53 -1.92
C THR A 41 -13.41 28.94 -0.72
N GLY A 42 -12.09 28.82 -0.81
CA GLY A 42 -11.17 29.19 0.25
C GLY A 42 -9.73 29.19 -0.23
N GLY A 43 -8.80 29.12 0.68
CA GLY A 43 -7.38 29.03 0.32
C GLY A 43 -6.52 28.59 1.49
N TYR A 44 -5.26 28.29 1.17
CA TYR A 44 -4.24 27.81 2.11
C TYR A 44 -2.92 28.55 1.88
N ASN A 45 -2.14 28.73 2.92
CA ASN A 45 -0.78 29.24 2.81
C ASN A 45 0.19 28.16 2.36
N GLU A 46 0.02 26.95 2.86
CA GLU A 46 0.78 25.76 2.49
C GLU A 46 -0.17 24.77 1.81
N PHE A 47 0.37 23.92 0.93
CA PHE A 47 -0.42 22.89 0.27
C PHE A 47 -1.01 21.91 1.30
N PRO A 48 -2.34 21.70 1.30
CA PRO A 48 -3.01 20.98 2.38
C PRO A 48 -2.88 19.46 2.31
N TYR A 49 -2.50 18.92 1.14
CA TYR A 49 -2.42 17.49 0.92
C TYR A 49 -0.97 16.99 0.93
N LEU A 50 -0.75 15.89 1.59
CA LEU A 50 0.51 15.18 1.60
C LEU A 50 0.31 13.89 0.81
N VAL A 51 1.01 13.76 -0.33
CA VAL A 51 0.82 12.63 -1.26
C VAL A 51 2.15 11.90 -1.46
N PRO A 52 2.56 11.08 -0.48
CA PRO A 52 3.80 10.31 -0.61
C PRO A 52 3.65 9.21 -1.65
N ARG A 53 4.69 9.00 -2.45
CA ARG A 53 4.78 7.95 -3.46
C ARG A 53 5.81 6.92 -3.04
N TRP A 54 5.43 5.65 -3.01
CA TRP A 54 6.37 4.57 -2.70
C TRP A 54 7.47 4.46 -3.75
N SER A 55 7.08 4.35 -5.00
CA SER A 55 8.00 4.39 -6.15
C SER A 55 7.38 5.20 -7.28
N LYS A 56 8.22 5.71 -8.18
CA LYS A 56 7.79 6.49 -9.35
C LYS A 56 8.61 6.07 -10.56
N ALA A 57 7.96 5.76 -11.66
CA ALA A 57 8.65 5.57 -12.92
C ALA A 57 8.88 6.93 -13.62
N THR A 58 9.87 6.97 -14.49
CA THR A 58 10.19 8.18 -15.26
C THR A 58 9.01 8.58 -16.14
N GLY A 59 8.58 9.85 -16.05
CA GLY A 59 7.44 10.38 -16.80
C GLY A 59 6.07 10.14 -16.18
N GLU A 60 5.96 9.38 -15.09
CA GLU A 60 4.69 9.18 -14.38
C GLU A 60 4.46 10.25 -13.30
N ILE A 61 3.22 10.71 -13.18
CA ILE A 61 2.78 11.64 -12.13
C ILE A 61 2.43 10.85 -10.87
N PHE A 62 1.73 9.73 -11.04
CA PHE A 62 1.28 8.89 -9.94
C PHE A 62 2.38 7.95 -9.46
N GLY A 63 2.36 7.66 -8.17
CA GLY A 63 3.26 6.67 -7.57
C GLY A 63 2.75 5.24 -7.80
N ARG A 64 3.69 4.29 -7.79
CA ARG A 64 3.41 2.86 -7.80
C ARG A 64 3.67 2.29 -6.41
N SER A 65 2.74 1.49 -5.91
CA SER A 65 2.92 0.75 -4.65
C SER A 65 3.46 -0.67 -4.92
N PRO A 66 4.01 -1.35 -3.92
CA PRO A 66 4.33 -2.78 -4.02
C PRO A 66 3.13 -3.62 -4.43
N SER A 67 1.94 -3.23 -3.97
CA SER A 67 0.68 -3.90 -4.33
C SER A 67 0.40 -3.89 -5.83
N PHE A 68 0.89 -2.92 -6.57
CA PHE A 68 0.70 -2.86 -8.02
C PHE A 68 1.33 -4.07 -8.72
N ASN A 69 2.53 -4.46 -8.27
CA ASN A 69 3.23 -5.62 -8.80
C ASN A 69 2.67 -6.94 -8.25
N ALA A 70 2.23 -6.97 -6.98
CA ALA A 70 1.69 -8.15 -6.32
C ALA A 70 0.22 -8.46 -6.70
N LEU A 71 -0.52 -7.50 -7.27
CA LEU A 71 -1.95 -7.64 -7.53
C LEU A 71 -2.34 -8.84 -8.42
N PRO A 72 -1.61 -9.17 -9.49
CA PRO A 72 -1.90 -10.36 -10.29
C PRO A 72 -1.78 -11.64 -9.46
N ASP A 73 -0.72 -11.76 -8.65
CA ASP A 73 -0.48 -12.93 -7.79
C ASP A 73 -1.53 -13.04 -6.69
N ILE A 74 -1.93 -11.92 -6.09
CA ILE A 74 -3.00 -11.86 -5.08
C ILE A 74 -4.33 -12.33 -5.69
N LYS A 75 -4.69 -11.86 -6.89
CA LYS A 75 -5.91 -12.27 -7.57
C LYS A 75 -5.88 -13.77 -7.93
N THR A 76 -4.73 -14.26 -8.39
CA THR A 76 -4.54 -15.67 -8.71
C THR A 76 -4.63 -16.54 -7.46
N LEU A 77 -4.01 -16.13 -6.36
CA LEU A 77 -4.08 -16.84 -5.07
C LEU A 77 -5.52 -16.88 -4.54
N ASN A 78 -6.23 -15.77 -4.55
CA ASN A 78 -7.63 -15.73 -4.12
C ASN A 78 -8.50 -16.68 -4.94
N LYS A 79 -8.28 -16.72 -6.26
CA LYS A 79 -9.02 -17.63 -7.15
C LYS A 79 -8.66 -19.10 -6.91
N ALA A 80 -7.38 -19.40 -6.69
CA ALA A 80 -6.91 -20.75 -6.38
C ALA A 80 -7.52 -21.25 -5.06
N VAL A 81 -7.51 -20.41 -4.00
CA VAL A 81 -8.12 -20.74 -2.72
C VAL A 81 -9.64 -20.96 -2.87
N GLU A 82 -10.34 -20.09 -3.61
CA GLU A 82 -11.77 -20.28 -3.87
C GLU A 82 -12.09 -21.61 -4.53
N ILE A 83 -11.31 -21.97 -5.56
CA ILE A 83 -11.45 -23.27 -6.28
C ILE A 83 -11.10 -24.41 -5.35
N GLY A 84 -10.03 -24.28 -4.55
CA GLY A 84 -9.60 -25.26 -3.57
C GLY A 84 -10.69 -25.56 -2.53
N LEU A 85 -11.32 -24.52 -1.98
CA LEU A 85 -12.44 -24.66 -1.02
C LEU A 85 -13.65 -25.35 -1.65
N LYS A 86 -13.99 -25.03 -2.92
CA LYS A 86 -15.07 -25.72 -3.64
C LYS A 86 -14.74 -27.19 -3.93
N ALA A 87 -13.49 -27.49 -4.25
CA ALA A 87 -13.04 -28.86 -4.45
C ALA A 87 -13.05 -29.64 -3.13
N TRP A 88 -12.62 -29.01 -2.04
CA TRP A 88 -12.65 -29.60 -0.69
C TRP A 88 -14.09 -29.90 -0.24
N ALA A 89 -15.02 -28.98 -0.45
CA ALA A 89 -16.44 -29.21 -0.15
C ALA A 89 -17.00 -30.41 -0.93
N LYS A 90 -16.64 -30.56 -2.22
CA LYS A 90 -17.02 -31.72 -3.05
C LYS A 90 -16.34 -33.02 -2.62
N ALA A 91 -15.16 -32.94 -2.01
CA ALA A 91 -14.47 -34.12 -1.51
C ALA A 91 -15.08 -34.64 -0.19
N ILE A 92 -15.62 -33.73 0.65
CA ILE A 92 -16.32 -34.09 1.90
C ILE A 92 -17.72 -34.62 1.61
N ASP A 93 -18.45 -33.94 0.71
CA ASP A 93 -19.81 -34.31 0.30
C ASP A 93 -19.84 -34.53 -1.22
N PRO A 94 -19.34 -35.68 -1.69
CA PRO A 94 -19.22 -35.94 -3.11
C PRO A 94 -20.60 -36.16 -3.75
N PRO A 95 -20.80 -35.64 -4.99
CA PRO A 95 -21.97 -36.03 -5.78
C PRO A 95 -22.08 -37.52 -5.93
N LEU A 96 -23.27 -38.05 -5.87
CA LEU A 96 -23.53 -39.48 -6.01
C LEU A 96 -23.82 -39.83 -7.46
N LEU A 97 -23.20 -40.88 -7.94
CA LEU A 97 -23.58 -41.56 -9.16
C LEU A 97 -24.62 -42.63 -8.81
N VAL A 98 -25.77 -42.53 -9.41
CA VAL A 98 -26.88 -43.49 -9.20
C VAL A 98 -27.20 -44.10 -10.55
N THR A 99 -27.23 -45.44 -10.65
CA THR A 99 -27.70 -46.13 -11.84
C THR A 99 -29.21 -46.03 -11.94
N ASP A 100 -29.73 -45.85 -13.16
CA ASP A 100 -31.14 -45.49 -13.44
C ASP A 100 -32.14 -46.44 -12.77
N ASP A 101 -31.86 -47.72 -12.70
CA ASP A 101 -32.74 -48.73 -12.07
C ASP A 101 -32.15 -49.29 -10.77
N GLY A 102 -31.14 -48.67 -10.20
CA GLY A 102 -30.38 -49.23 -9.09
C GLY A 102 -30.94 -48.89 -7.69
N VAL A 103 -31.82 -47.89 -7.55
CA VAL A 103 -32.32 -47.43 -6.26
C VAL A 103 -33.86 -47.54 -6.21
N ILE A 104 -34.36 -48.12 -5.14
CA ILE A 104 -35.82 -48.19 -4.87
C ILE A 104 -36.18 -47.01 -3.93
N GLY A 105 -36.71 -45.92 -4.52
CA GLY A 105 -37.14 -44.75 -3.75
C GLY A 105 -36.10 -43.62 -3.76
N ARG A 106 -35.99 -42.89 -2.63
CA ARG A 106 -35.07 -41.71 -2.49
C ARG A 106 -33.75 -42.10 -1.83
N VAL A 107 -32.65 -41.62 -2.38
CA VAL A 107 -31.34 -41.67 -1.70
C VAL A 107 -31.37 -40.79 -0.46
N ARG A 108 -31.08 -41.37 0.71
CA ARG A 108 -31.03 -40.63 2.00
C ARG A 108 -29.58 -40.36 2.36
N MET A 109 -29.19 -39.07 2.35
CA MET A 109 -27.85 -38.61 2.68
C MET A 109 -27.69 -38.15 4.13
N THR A 110 -28.66 -38.45 5.00
CA THR A 110 -28.55 -38.12 6.43
C THR A 110 -27.72 -39.16 7.15
N PRO A 111 -26.99 -38.80 8.22
CA PRO A 111 -26.30 -39.78 9.08
C PRO A 111 -27.26 -40.89 9.50
N ALA A 112 -26.83 -42.15 9.37
CA ALA A 112 -27.64 -43.33 9.60
C ALA A 112 -28.89 -43.50 8.68
N GLY A 113 -28.97 -42.75 7.55
CA GLY A 113 -30.04 -42.89 6.56
C GLY A 113 -29.95 -44.24 5.84
N ILE A 114 -31.06 -44.92 5.72
CA ILE A 114 -31.16 -46.20 4.97
C ILE A 114 -31.62 -45.91 3.57
N THR A 115 -30.84 -46.34 2.54
CA THR A 115 -31.18 -46.28 1.13
C THR A 115 -31.31 -47.74 0.64
N VAL A 116 -32.45 -48.09 0.03
CA VAL A 116 -32.70 -49.41 -0.50
C VAL A 116 -32.19 -49.45 -1.97
N VAL A 117 -31.27 -50.35 -2.26
CA VAL A 117 -30.66 -50.55 -3.58
C VAL A 117 -30.97 -51.95 -4.10
N ARG A 118 -31.07 -52.09 -5.44
CA ARG A 118 -31.31 -53.38 -6.10
C ARG A 118 -30.05 -54.22 -6.29
N SER A 119 -28.91 -53.54 -6.40
CA SER A 119 -27.64 -54.22 -6.59
C SER A 119 -26.54 -53.51 -5.80
N ASP A 120 -25.53 -54.29 -5.46
CA ASP A 120 -24.35 -53.73 -4.76
C ASP A 120 -23.62 -52.75 -5.70
N GLY A 121 -23.34 -51.57 -5.21
CA GLY A 121 -22.68 -50.52 -5.99
C GLY A 121 -23.61 -49.69 -6.90
N ALA A 122 -24.94 -49.80 -6.76
CA ALA A 122 -25.92 -48.96 -7.49
C ALA A 122 -25.76 -47.45 -7.15
N VAL A 123 -25.22 -47.14 -5.97
CA VAL A 123 -24.90 -45.77 -5.54
C VAL A 123 -23.40 -45.68 -5.25
N LYS A 124 -22.70 -44.86 -5.98
CA LYS A 124 -21.25 -44.65 -5.80
C LYS A 124 -20.94 -43.16 -5.67
N PRO A 125 -20.05 -42.74 -4.74
CA PRO A 125 -19.57 -41.37 -4.71
C PRO A 125 -18.74 -41.09 -5.99
N LEU A 126 -18.96 -39.96 -6.62
CA LEU A 126 -18.14 -39.48 -7.74
C LEU A 126 -16.77 -39.11 -7.17
N GLN A 127 -15.76 -39.93 -7.47
CA GLN A 127 -14.40 -39.61 -7.05
C GLN A 127 -13.85 -38.51 -7.95
N VAL A 128 -13.71 -37.31 -7.36
CA VAL A 128 -13.00 -36.21 -8.00
C VAL A 128 -11.52 -36.34 -7.62
N ALA A 129 -10.70 -36.74 -8.59
CA ALA A 129 -9.26 -36.80 -8.40
C ALA A 129 -8.72 -35.37 -8.25
N SER A 130 -8.49 -34.91 -7.01
CA SER A 130 -7.86 -33.63 -6.71
C SER A 130 -6.44 -33.87 -6.21
N ASN A 131 -5.46 -33.29 -6.89
CA ASN A 131 -4.06 -33.36 -6.45
C ASN A 131 -3.78 -32.20 -5.49
N TRP A 132 -4.11 -32.42 -4.21
CA TRP A 132 -3.96 -31.42 -3.13
C TRP A 132 -2.52 -30.93 -2.95
N GLN A 133 -1.53 -31.82 -3.15
CA GLN A 133 -0.12 -31.47 -2.99
C GLN A 133 0.33 -30.41 -4.01
N VAL A 134 -0.11 -30.53 -5.25
CA VAL A 134 0.20 -29.54 -6.30
C VAL A 134 -0.48 -28.22 -6.02
N THR A 135 -1.71 -28.24 -5.52
CA THR A 135 -2.44 -27.02 -5.15
C THR A 135 -1.76 -26.29 -4.02
N ASP A 136 -1.41 -26.99 -2.94
CA ASP A 136 -0.73 -26.40 -1.76
C ASP A 136 0.65 -25.84 -2.14
N MET A 137 1.42 -26.57 -2.96
CA MET A 137 2.71 -26.09 -3.46
C MET A 137 2.57 -24.80 -4.27
N LYS A 138 1.57 -24.69 -5.13
CA LYS A 138 1.30 -23.49 -5.92
C LYS A 138 0.84 -22.31 -5.05
N GLU A 139 -0.04 -22.54 -4.09
CA GLU A 139 -0.46 -21.51 -3.15
C GLU A 139 0.71 -20.99 -2.33
N ASN A 140 1.60 -21.86 -1.84
CA ASN A 140 2.78 -21.47 -1.09
C ASN A 140 3.78 -20.69 -1.94
N GLN A 141 3.96 -21.05 -3.22
CA GLN A 141 4.76 -20.27 -4.17
C GLN A 141 4.20 -18.84 -4.34
N LEU A 142 2.87 -18.71 -4.54
CA LEU A 142 2.23 -17.40 -4.68
C LEU A 142 2.33 -16.57 -3.40
N ARG A 143 2.13 -17.18 -2.22
CA ARG A 143 2.31 -16.50 -0.93
C ARG A 143 3.73 -15.99 -0.74
N THR A 144 4.72 -16.78 -1.15
CA THR A 144 6.14 -16.38 -1.11
C THR A 144 6.41 -15.23 -2.06
N ALA A 145 5.93 -15.29 -3.31
CA ALA A 145 6.08 -14.20 -4.27
C ALA A 145 5.43 -12.89 -3.77
N ILE A 146 4.23 -12.98 -3.17
CA ILE A 146 3.55 -11.83 -2.57
C ILE A 146 4.38 -11.25 -1.40
N ARG A 147 4.90 -12.09 -0.49
CA ARG A 147 5.76 -11.63 0.62
C ARG A 147 7.01 -10.92 0.11
N GLN A 148 7.65 -11.47 -0.93
CA GLN A 148 8.82 -10.85 -1.57
C GLN A 148 8.48 -9.49 -2.18
N ALA A 149 7.33 -9.36 -2.85
CA ALA A 149 6.89 -8.10 -3.43
C ALA A 149 6.69 -6.99 -2.37
N TYR A 150 6.31 -7.37 -1.13
CA TYR A 150 6.18 -6.45 0.00
C TYR A 150 7.44 -6.35 0.87
N TYR A 151 8.55 -6.95 0.46
CA TYR A 151 9.82 -6.98 1.22
C TYR A 151 9.69 -7.60 2.63
N SER A 152 8.63 -8.34 2.90
CA SER A 152 8.33 -8.86 4.23
C SER A 152 9.41 -9.82 4.72
N ASP A 153 9.97 -10.65 3.85
CA ASP A 153 11.04 -11.60 4.20
C ASP A 153 12.37 -10.90 4.51
N GLN A 154 12.57 -9.69 3.99
CA GLN A 154 13.80 -8.91 4.17
C GLN A 154 13.72 -8.00 5.41
N LEU A 155 12.49 -7.65 5.84
CA LEU A 155 12.25 -6.81 7.00
C LEU A 155 12.13 -7.63 8.30
N GLN A 156 11.83 -8.92 8.20
CA GLN A 156 11.81 -9.81 9.35
C GLN A 156 13.22 -10.36 9.60
N LEU A 157 13.76 -10.04 10.75
CA LEU A 157 14.88 -10.78 11.30
C LEU A 157 14.37 -12.21 11.52
N GLN A 158 14.73 -13.15 10.63
CA GLN A 158 14.42 -14.55 10.88
C GLN A 158 15.10 -14.96 12.19
N GLU A 159 14.31 -15.39 13.15
CA GLU A 159 14.80 -16.06 14.34
C GLU A 159 15.42 -17.40 13.91
N GLY A 160 16.68 -17.35 13.52
CA GLY A 160 17.47 -18.53 13.20
C GLY A 160 18.41 -18.86 14.35
N PRO A 161 18.89 -20.11 14.46
CA PRO A 161 19.84 -20.47 15.48
C PRO A 161 21.14 -19.68 15.31
N GLN A 162 21.46 -18.88 16.31
CA GLN A 162 22.70 -18.13 16.50
C GLN A 162 23.21 -17.36 15.26
N MET A 163 22.57 -16.24 14.97
CA MET A 163 23.16 -15.28 14.04
C MET A 163 24.36 -14.58 14.68
N THR A 164 25.44 -14.47 13.96
CA THR A 164 26.60 -13.68 14.39
C THR A 164 26.27 -12.18 14.32
N ALA A 165 26.86 -11.38 15.20
CA ALA A 165 26.70 -9.93 15.20
C ALA A 165 27.02 -9.32 13.81
N THR A 166 28.01 -9.87 13.11
CA THR A 166 28.40 -9.45 11.75
C THR A 166 27.29 -9.71 10.72
N GLU A 167 26.60 -10.85 10.82
CA GLU A 167 25.50 -11.20 9.91
C GLU A 167 24.29 -10.27 10.12
N VAL A 168 23.95 -9.93 11.35
CA VAL A 168 22.92 -8.94 11.69
C VAL A 168 23.27 -7.58 11.10
N GLN A 169 24.53 -7.15 11.21
CA GLN A 169 25.01 -5.90 10.65
C GLN A 169 24.85 -5.86 9.12
N VAL A 170 25.29 -6.91 8.42
CA VAL A 170 25.20 -7.00 6.95
C VAL A 170 23.73 -7.00 6.50
N ARG A 171 22.86 -7.72 7.17
CA ARG A 171 21.42 -7.70 6.85
C ARG A 171 20.79 -6.34 7.08
N TYR A 172 21.16 -5.66 8.15
CA TYR A 172 20.71 -4.30 8.42
C TYR A 172 21.16 -3.33 7.33
N GLU A 173 22.39 -3.40 6.87
CA GLU A 173 22.91 -2.58 5.77
C GLU A 173 22.19 -2.88 4.44
N LEU A 174 21.91 -4.15 4.14
CA LEU A 174 21.14 -4.53 2.95
C LEU A 174 19.71 -3.98 3.00
N MET A 175 19.06 -4.07 4.15
CA MET A 175 17.73 -3.50 4.36
C MET A 175 17.73 -1.98 4.16
N GLN A 176 18.73 -1.28 4.68
CA GLN A 176 18.88 0.16 4.50
C GLN A 176 19.07 0.54 3.03
N ARG A 177 19.91 -0.20 2.29
CA ARG A 177 20.14 0.03 0.85
C ARG A 177 18.85 -0.17 0.05
N LEU A 178 18.06 -1.18 0.42
CA LEU A 178 16.79 -1.48 -0.26
C LEU A 178 15.73 -0.40 -0.03
N LEU A 179 15.56 0.04 1.22
CA LEU A 179 14.55 1.01 1.60
C LEU A 179 14.99 2.47 1.45
N GLY A 180 16.30 2.72 1.34
CA GLY A 180 16.87 4.07 1.29
C GLY A 180 16.17 5.02 0.30
N PRO A 181 16.01 4.64 -0.98
CA PRO A 181 15.34 5.49 -1.96
C PRO A 181 13.88 5.79 -1.63
N THR A 182 13.18 4.83 -1.04
CA THR A 182 11.78 4.98 -0.61
C THR A 182 11.67 5.88 0.61
N LEU A 183 12.56 5.70 1.59
CA LEU A 183 12.62 6.54 2.79
C LEU A 183 12.99 7.99 2.46
N GLY A 184 13.98 8.21 1.57
CA GLY A 184 14.33 9.55 1.11
C GLY A 184 13.16 10.25 0.43
N ARG A 185 12.40 9.53 -0.38
CA ARG A 185 11.18 10.09 -0.98
C ARG A 185 10.09 10.35 0.06
N PHE A 186 9.91 9.48 1.02
CA PHE A 186 8.96 9.67 2.11
C PHE A 186 9.33 10.91 2.97
N GLN A 187 10.62 11.15 3.20
CA GLN A 187 11.08 12.37 3.87
C GLN A 187 10.70 13.61 3.06
N THR A 188 11.01 13.64 1.77
CA THR A 188 10.79 14.82 0.91
C THR A 188 9.32 15.05 0.57
N GLU A 189 8.53 14.01 0.33
CA GLU A 189 7.13 14.13 -0.13
C GLU A 189 6.11 14.12 1.02
N PHE A 190 6.48 13.63 2.20
CA PHE A 190 5.58 13.56 3.36
C PHE A 190 6.08 14.33 4.56
N LEU A 191 7.26 13.99 5.10
CA LEU A 191 7.70 14.54 6.38
C LEU A 191 8.04 16.02 6.29
N ASN A 192 8.81 16.44 5.30
CA ASN A 192 9.16 17.86 5.12
C ASN A 192 7.92 18.74 4.96
N PRO A 193 7.00 18.48 4.01
CA PRO A 193 5.79 19.29 3.87
C PRO A 193 4.88 19.25 5.11
N LEU A 194 4.87 18.12 5.83
CA LEU A 194 4.10 17.99 7.07
C LEU A 194 4.65 18.94 8.15
N ILE A 195 5.96 18.89 8.37
CA ILE A 195 6.62 19.71 9.40
C ILE A 195 6.51 21.19 9.03
N GLU A 196 6.78 21.56 7.77
CA GLU A 196 6.61 22.93 7.28
C GLU A 196 5.19 23.46 7.50
N ARG A 197 4.18 22.63 7.19
CA ARG A 197 2.79 23.00 7.40
C ARG A 197 2.43 23.17 8.87
N VAL A 198 2.84 22.22 9.74
CA VAL A 198 2.58 22.27 11.17
C VAL A 198 3.27 23.50 11.77
N PHE A 199 4.53 23.71 11.42
CA PHE A 199 5.29 24.89 11.86
C PHE A 199 4.61 26.18 11.43
N GLY A 200 4.24 26.33 10.16
CA GLY A 200 3.55 27.51 9.65
C GLY A 200 2.22 27.78 10.36
N LEU A 201 1.45 26.73 10.69
CA LEU A 201 0.21 26.86 11.46
C LEU A 201 0.47 27.31 12.90
N MET A 202 1.47 26.75 13.57
CA MET A 202 1.83 27.10 14.94
C MET A 202 2.41 28.52 15.03
N PHE A 203 3.25 28.90 14.06
CA PHE A 203 3.81 30.24 13.95
C PHE A 203 2.71 31.31 13.83
N ARG A 204 1.76 31.12 12.92
CA ARG A 204 0.63 32.02 12.73
C ARG A 204 -0.31 32.11 13.94
N LYS A 205 -0.36 31.06 14.75
CA LYS A 205 -1.11 31.06 16.02
C LYS A 205 -0.35 31.69 17.18
N GLY A 206 0.89 32.16 16.99
CA GLY A 206 1.70 32.76 18.04
C GLY A 206 2.12 31.76 19.13
N GLN A 207 2.22 30.48 18.82
CA GLN A 207 2.62 29.44 19.78
C GLN A 207 4.13 29.35 19.99
N PHE A 208 4.91 30.02 19.14
CA PHE A 208 6.36 30.12 19.30
C PHE A 208 6.74 31.46 19.96
N MET A 209 7.82 31.42 20.71
CA MET A 209 8.47 32.66 21.16
C MET A 209 8.93 33.47 19.95
N THR A 210 8.89 34.79 20.08
CA THR A 210 9.42 35.68 19.04
C THR A 210 10.86 35.32 18.73
N PRO A 211 11.19 34.99 17.46
CA PRO A 211 12.56 34.66 17.11
C PRO A 211 13.48 35.82 17.42
N PRO A 212 14.73 35.60 17.86
CA PRO A 212 15.73 36.66 18.02
C PRO A 212 15.93 37.39 16.68
N ASP A 213 16.21 38.69 16.76
CA ASP A 213 16.37 39.56 15.58
C ASP A 213 17.42 39.09 14.57
N ASN A 214 18.31 38.18 14.97
CA ASN A 214 19.36 37.60 14.14
C ASN A 214 18.91 36.41 13.32
N ILE A 215 17.71 35.88 13.53
CA ILE A 215 17.16 34.76 12.74
C ILE A 215 16.15 35.34 11.75
N SER A 216 16.64 35.58 10.53
CA SER A 216 15.74 35.94 9.42
C SER A 216 14.91 34.71 9.04
N GLU A 217 13.66 34.95 8.63
CA GLU A 217 12.63 33.95 8.26
C GLU A 217 13.05 32.91 7.20
N ALA A 218 14.29 32.94 6.75
CA ALA A 218 14.62 32.45 5.42
C ALA A 218 14.96 30.96 5.35
N ASN A 219 15.49 30.30 6.38
CA ASN A 219 15.91 28.90 6.19
C ASN A 219 15.78 28.08 7.47
N MET A 220 14.66 27.39 7.62
CA MET A 220 14.62 26.22 8.50
C MET A 220 15.12 25.01 7.72
N ASP A 221 16.21 24.44 8.19
CA ASP A 221 16.68 23.14 7.73
C ASP A 221 16.16 22.07 8.70
N ILE A 222 15.54 21.04 8.15
CA ILE A 222 14.94 19.94 8.93
C ILE A 222 15.91 18.78 8.93
N GLU A 223 16.57 18.54 10.06
CA GLU A 223 17.46 17.41 10.25
C GLU A 223 16.72 16.25 10.94
N TYR A 224 16.70 15.08 10.30
CA TYR A 224 16.11 13.87 10.87
C TYR A 224 17.17 13.10 11.68
N VAL A 225 17.05 13.12 12.99
CA VAL A 225 18.00 12.45 13.90
C VAL A 225 17.50 11.03 14.23
N GLY A 226 17.68 10.08 13.33
CA GLY A 226 17.33 8.68 13.57
C GLY A 226 18.43 7.72 13.10
N PRO A 227 18.46 6.47 13.60
CA PRO A 227 19.45 5.49 13.16
C PRO A 227 19.43 5.25 11.64
N LEU A 228 18.23 5.23 11.04
CA LEU A 228 18.02 5.11 9.61
C LEU A 228 18.43 6.35 8.81
N ALA A 229 18.22 7.54 9.36
CA ALA A 229 18.63 8.78 8.71
C ALA A 229 20.14 8.98 8.72
N ARG A 230 20.83 8.57 9.79
CA ARG A 230 22.29 8.66 9.91
C ARG A 230 23.04 7.72 8.97
N SER A 231 22.41 6.65 8.53
CA SER A 231 23.02 5.66 7.63
C SER A 231 22.90 6.02 6.15
N GLN A 232 22.13 7.03 5.79
CA GLN A 232 22.15 7.60 4.45
C GLN A 232 23.37 8.53 4.38
N PRO A 233 24.41 8.24 3.55
CA PRO A 233 25.44 9.22 3.27
C PRO A 233 24.76 10.35 2.49
N VAL A 234 24.36 11.39 3.19
CA VAL A 234 23.94 12.62 2.55
C VAL A 234 25.21 13.20 1.95
N SER A 235 25.34 13.03 0.65
CA SER A 235 26.41 13.67 -0.12
C SER A 235 26.07 15.17 -0.17
N TYR A 236 26.34 15.86 0.93
CA TYR A 236 26.45 17.32 0.90
C TYR A 236 27.74 17.64 0.15
N THR A 237 27.63 17.86 -1.13
CA THR A 237 28.61 18.65 -1.84
C THR A 237 28.50 20.08 -1.33
N HIS A 238 29.15 20.37 -0.21
CA HIS A 238 29.54 21.73 0.12
C HIS A 238 30.54 22.18 -0.96
N LEU A 239 30.02 22.80 -1.99
CA LEU A 239 30.81 23.69 -2.82
C LEU A 239 31.18 24.89 -1.96
N THR A 240 32.23 24.72 -1.14
CA THR A 240 32.95 25.85 -0.60
C THR A 240 33.60 26.55 -1.77
N LEU A 241 32.99 27.67 -2.23
CA LEU A 241 33.64 28.60 -3.12
C LEU A 241 34.92 29.11 -2.40
N PRO A 242 36.08 29.04 -3.04
CA PRO A 242 37.26 29.62 -2.43
C PRO A 242 37.09 31.14 -2.36
N THR A 243 37.04 31.67 -1.16
CA THR A 243 37.19 33.10 -0.90
C THR A 243 38.57 33.50 -1.38
N LYS A 244 38.61 34.25 -2.46
CA LYS A 244 39.82 34.93 -2.91
C LYS A 244 40.18 36.00 -1.88
N ALA A 245 41.39 35.88 -1.33
CA ALA A 245 42.06 36.94 -0.60
C ALA A 245 42.39 38.13 -1.50
#